data_bb65c784b60a51987f6ce296b4e14dc0
#
_entry.id   bb65c784b60a51987f6ce296b4e14dc0
#
_cell.length_a   1.000
_cell.length_b   1.000
_cell.length_c   1.000
_cell.angle_alpha   90.00
_cell.angle_beta   90.00
_cell.angle_gamma   90.00
#
_symmetry.space_group_name_H-M   'P 1'
#
loop_
_entity.id
_entity.type
_entity.pdbx_description
1 polymer ?
#
loop_
_entity_poly.entity_id
_entity_poly.type
_entity_poly.pdbx_seq_one_letter_code
_entity_poly.pdbx_strand_id
1 'polypeptide(L)'
;GKSQETFEHFKNVFTEKLENIDNIKNRNEHKMWIYRNYFLPSQRFHLTVHEITSTDLQKLDNLTHKFLKKWAGMPPCTTNAIFHLRTSLDIKSISQLYEESHCVSHTRTRLLGDNLVNHALDCKVNRESQFTRKKSVTVTAEKEYQQAIRFNTVGGDRPMFGDLWEREERELTRDISEHVKLSTTIRTEQEFVDKINTLVKQGDLLRLAESEKWDAIWKSFVYDMKKGTMKFLLNSITNTLPTGNNLLQWGKATTDHCKQCNGRETTCHVLANCSVSLDQGRYTWRHNNVIKYILTCLDTAKYRVLSDLEGYTAPGGGTIPIDVCITTLKPDITVLDVKNNTFNIFELTCPMEPNIKKRNVQKTDKYSHFLQDITCHTPTLTCFEVGVRGYISPENNSRLKTLHQFCKPDIKLKIFKQNISALSIYSSYAIFCNRKEPLWVDPGYLSPPIMNQ
;
A
#
# COMPACT_ATOMS: atom_id res chain seq x y z
N GLY A 1 17.71 17.75 35.77
CA GLY A 1 16.77 18.91 35.88
C GLY A 1 16.60 19.55 34.52
N LYS A 2 17.66 20.19 33.99
CA LYS A 2 17.56 20.97 32.73
C LYS A 2 17.10 20.15 31.50
N SER A 3 17.50 18.90 31.35
CA SER A 3 17.09 18.09 30.19
C SER A 3 15.61 17.71 30.22
N GLN A 4 15.03 17.54 31.39
CA GLN A 4 13.62 17.17 31.55
C GLN A 4 12.71 18.39 31.33
N GLU A 5 13.09 19.55 31.79
CA GLU A 5 12.40 20.82 31.51
C GLU A 5 12.38 21.14 30.01
N THR A 6 13.52 20.93 29.34
CA THR A 6 13.65 21.11 27.88
C THR A 6 12.76 20.14 27.12
N PHE A 7 12.69 18.88 27.56
CA PHE A 7 11.80 17.89 26.91
C PHE A 7 10.31 18.23 27.12
N GLU A 8 9.91 18.63 28.33
CA GLU A 8 8.50 19.02 28.57
C GLU A 8 8.11 20.26 27.76
N HIS A 9 9.00 21.25 27.64
CA HIS A 9 8.76 22.39 26.73
C HIS A 9 8.61 21.93 25.28
N PHE A 10 9.52 21.09 24.77
CA PHE A 10 9.42 20.54 23.43
C PHE A 10 8.14 19.78 23.19
N LYS A 11 7.74 18.93 24.13
CA LYS A 11 6.50 18.17 24.09
C LYS A 11 5.26 19.06 24.08
N ASN A 12 5.26 20.16 24.83
CA ASN A 12 4.13 21.09 24.84
C ASN A 12 3.97 21.78 23.47
N VAL A 13 5.07 22.30 22.89
CA VAL A 13 5.07 22.87 21.53
C VAL A 13 4.66 21.85 20.47
N PHE A 14 5.15 20.62 20.61
CA PHE A 14 4.82 19.50 19.74
C PHE A 14 3.31 19.18 19.80
N THR A 15 2.73 19.16 21.01
CA THR A 15 1.31 18.91 21.24
C THR A 15 0.46 20.03 20.66
N GLU A 16 0.81 21.28 20.92
CA GLU A 16 0.13 22.46 20.39
C GLU A 16 0.06 22.42 18.85
N LYS A 17 1.18 22.09 18.19
CA LYS A 17 1.21 21.96 16.72
C LYS A 17 0.27 20.87 16.20
N LEU A 18 0.18 19.72 16.90
CA LEU A 18 -0.77 18.65 16.53
C LEU A 18 -2.22 19.08 16.74
N GLU A 19 -2.51 19.80 17.82
CA GLU A 19 -3.85 20.36 18.09
C GLU A 19 -4.21 21.43 17.06
N ASN A 20 -3.26 22.24 16.62
CA ASN A 20 -3.47 23.20 15.55
C ASN A 20 -3.87 22.50 14.23
N ILE A 21 -3.20 21.39 13.87
CA ILE A 21 -3.60 20.58 12.71
C ILE A 21 -5.02 20.00 12.92
N ASP A 22 -5.30 19.50 14.12
CA ASP A 22 -6.61 18.93 14.46
C ASP A 22 -7.75 19.94 14.38
N ASN A 23 -7.49 21.18 14.73
CA ASN A 23 -8.45 22.28 14.72
C ASN A 23 -8.70 22.88 13.32
N ILE A 24 -7.88 22.56 12.31
CA ILE A 24 -8.12 23.02 10.95
C ILE A 24 -9.48 22.51 10.47
N LYS A 25 -10.34 23.43 10.00
CA LYS A 25 -11.64 23.11 9.39
C LYS A 25 -11.46 22.50 8.00
N ASN A 26 -10.91 21.29 7.93
CA ASN A 26 -10.68 20.58 6.69
C ASN A 26 -10.98 19.09 6.86
N ARG A 27 -10.97 18.34 5.74
CA ARG A 27 -11.13 16.89 5.73
C ARG A 27 -10.00 16.23 6.51
N ASN A 28 -10.30 15.13 7.18
CA ASN A 28 -9.32 14.39 7.97
C ASN A 28 -8.18 13.82 7.13
N GLU A 29 -8.46 13.45 5.88
CA GLU A 29 -7.46 13.02 4.91
C GLU A 29 -6.38 14.08 4.70
N HIS A 30 -6.79 15.35 4.58
CA HIS A 30 -5.86 16.48 4.42
C HIS A 30 -5.05 16.77 5.70
N LYS A 31 -5.62 16.53 6.90
CA LYS A 31 -4.87 16.64 8.16
C LYS A 31 -3.73 15.62 8.22
N MET A 32 -3.98 14.38 7.78
CA MET A 32 -2.93 13.35 7.68
C MET A 32 -1.88 13.72 6.62
N TRP A 33 -2.28 14.31 5.51
CA TRP A 33 -1.36 14.81 4.49
C TRP A 33 -0.47 15.94 5.02
N ILE A 34 -1.03 16.92 5.75
CA ILE A 34 -0.30 18.01 6.43
C ILE A 34 0.69 17.42 7.44
N TYR A 35 0.24 16.45 8.26
CA TYR A 35 1.10 15.79 9.22
C TYR A 35 2.32 15.14 8.54
N ARG A 36 2.09 14.36 7.48
CA ARG A 36 3.15 13.65 6.75
C ARG A 36 4.14 14.60 6.07
N ASN A 37 3.64 15.63 5.39
CA ASN A 37 4.44 16.43 4.47
C ASN A 37 5.02 17.72 5.09
N TYR A 38 4.44 18.22 6.18
CA TYR A 38 4.89 19.45 6.84
C TYR A 38 5.28 19.23 8.30
N PHE A 39 4.41 18.60 9.10
CA PHE A 39 4.69 18.43 10.51
C PHE A 39 5.91 17.54 10.77
N LEU A 40 5.94 16.32 10.23
CA LEU A 40 7.07 15.40 10.43
C LEU A 40 8.41 15.99 9.98
N PRO A 41 8.54 16.56 8.78
CA PRO A 41 9.80 17.17 8.36
C PRO A 41 10.23 18.33 9.27
N SER A 42 9.29 19.14 9.78
CA SER A 42 9.59 20.25 10.68
C SER A 42 10.14 19.83 12.05
N GLN A 43 9.87 18.58 12.47
CA GLN A 43 10.41 18.05 13.74
C GLN A 43 11.86 17.56 13.62
N ARG A 44 12.36 17.32 12.41
CA ARG A 44 13.67 16.71 12.16
C ARG A 44 14.82 17.44 12.86
N PHE A 45 14.86 18.77 12.77
CA PHE A 45 15.89 19.57 13.43
C PHE A 45 15.88 19.39 14.95
N HIS A 46 14.71 19.55 15.58
CA HIS A 46 14.56 19.38 17.03
C HIS A 46 14.93 17.98 17.51
N LEU A 47 14.54 16.95 16.77
CA LEU A 47 14.86 15.56 17.05
C LEU A 47 16.37 15.27 16.88
N THR A 48 17.10 16.02 16.02
CA THR A 48 18.54 15.85 15.82
C THR A 48 19.36 16.46 16.94
N VAL A 49 18.95 17.63 17.45
CA VAL A 49 19.77 18.39 18.43
C VAL A 49 19.46 18.02 19.88
N HIS A 50 18.33 17.41 20.17
CA HIS A 50 17.94 17.03 21.53
C HIS A 50 18.19 15.53 21.77
N GLU A 51 18.81 15.20 22.90
CA GLU A 51 18.90 13.84 23.39
C GLU A 51 17.59 13.47 24.10
N ILE A 52 16.78 12.63 23.47
CA ILE A 52 15.47 12.20 23.96
C ILE A 52 15.56 10.73 24.38
N THR A 53 15.03 10.41 25.55
CA THR A 53 15.02 9.02 26.04
C THR A 53 14.04 8.16 25.25
N SER A 54 14.27 6.85 25.16
CA SER A 54 13.36 5.92 24.49
C SER A 54 11.94 5.95 25.07
N THR A 55 11.83 6.18 26.38
CA THR A 55 10.53 6.34 27.07
C THR A 55 9.80 7.59 26.60
N ASP A 56 10.51 8.70 26.41
CA ASP A 56 9.93 9.95 25.98
C ASP A 56 9.59 9.95 24.50
N LEU A 57 10.40 9.30 23.65
CA LEU A 57 10.06 9.02 22.26
C LEU A 57 8.76 8.21 22.17
N GLN A 58 8.61 7.18 23.00
CA GLN A 58 7.38 6.39 23.05
C GLN A 58 6.15 7.22 23.46
N LYS A 59 6.30 8.21 24.36
CA LYS A 59 5.22 9.14 24.69
C LYS A 59 4.80 10.00 23.50
N LEU A 60 5.78 10.48 22.70
CA LEU A 60 5.52 11.24 21.48
C LEU A 60 4.85 10.39 20.41
N ASP A 61 5.32 9.15 20.21
CA ASP A 61 4.68 8.20 19.29
C ASP A 61 3.24 7.88 19.70
N ASN A 62 2.98 7.64 20.99
CA ASN A 62 1.63 7.39 21.48
C ASN A 62 0.70 8.60 21.28
N LEU A 63 1.22 9.81 21.45
CA LEU A 63 0.48 11.03 21.19
C LEU A 63 0.14 11.16 19.70
N THR A 64 1.10 10.99 18.81
CA THR A 64 0.88 11.06 17.36
C THR A 64 -0.10 9.97 16.88
N HIS A 65 0.03 8.75 17.37
CA HIS A 65 -0.90 7.66 17.04
C HIS A 65 -2.35 7.97 17.44
N LYS A 66 -2.55 8.68 18.54
CA LYS A 66 -3.89 9.12 18.94
C LYS A 66 -4.53 10.05 17.90
N PHE A 67 -3.76 11.04 17.40
CA PHE A 67 -4.23 11.95 16.35
C PHE A 67 -4.40 11.23 15.00
N LEU A 68 -3.43 10.43 14.59
CA LEU A 68 -3.51 9.66 13.34
C LEU A 68 -4.74 8.75 13.31
N LYS A 69 -5.01 8.01 14.40
CA LYS A 69 -6.23 7.19 14.51
C LYS A 69 -7.50 8.03 14.45
N LYS A 70 -7.53 9.18 15.11
CA LYS A 70 -8.66 10.11 15.07
C LYS A 70 -8.92 10.57 13.64
N TRP A 71 -7.90 11.03 12.91
CA TRP A 71 -8.03 11.51 11.53
C TRP A 71 -8.35 10.38 10.54
N ALA A 72 -7.76 9.20 10.74
CA ALA A 72 -8.09 8.02 9.95
C ALA A 72 -9.48 7.43 10.29
N GLY A 73 -10.14 7.90 11.35
CA GLY A 73 -11.40 7.36 11.82
C GLY A 73 -11.33 5.90 12.28
N MET A 74 -10.20 5.52 12.89
CA MET A 74 -9.92 4.16 13.33
C MET A 74 -10.21 3.97 14.83
N PRO A 75 -10.66 2.79 15.25
CA PRO A 75 -10.80 2.45 16.67
C PRO A 75 -9.47 2.58 17.43
N PRO A 76 -9.47 2.92 18.73
CA PRO A 76 -8.26 2.98 19.54
C PRO A 76 -7.45 1.68 19.57
N CYS A 77 -8.14 0.53 19.51
CA CYS A 77 -7.54 -0.82 19.50
C CYS A 77 -6.83 -1.19 18.19
N THR A 78 -6.91 -0.37 17.14
CA THR A 78 -6.27 -0.65 15.87
C THR A 78 -4.75 -0.62 16.00
N THR A 79 -4.06 -1.56 15.34
CA THR A 79 -2.59 -1.60 15.30
C THR A 79 -2.00 -0.33 14.67
N ASN A 80 -0.93 0.20 15.27
CA ASN A 80 -0.23 1.37 14.74
C ASN A 80 0.62 1.02 13.50
N ALA A 81 0.93 -0.26 13.28
CA ALA A 81 1.73 -0.71 12.14
C ALA A 81 1.17 -0.25 10.77
N ILE A 82 -0.16 -0.08 10.66
CA ILE A 82 -0.82 0.43 9.45
C ILE A 82 -0.27 1.79 8.99
N PHE A 83 0.23 2.62 9.91
CA PHE A 83 0.78 3.93 9.57
C PHE A 83 2.22 3.85 9.05
N HIS A 84 3.00 2.84 9.46
CA HIS A 84 4.46 2.86 9.36
C HIS A 84 5.03 1.91 8.30
N LEU A 85 4.32 0.83 7.94
CA LEU A 85 4.79 -0.13 6.95
C LEU A 85 4.81 0.44 5.54
N ARG A 86 5.83 0.08 4.74
CA ARG A 86 5.98 0.48 3.32
C ARG A 86 4.87 -0.04 2.45
N THR A 87 4.34 -1.21 2.76
CA THR A 87 3.17 -1.81 2.10
C THR A 87 1.84 -1.21 2.54
N SER A 88 1.87 -0.13 3.34
CA SER A 88 0.72 0.60 3.86
C SER A 88 0.89 2.11 3.68
N LEU A 89 0.66 2.94 4.72
CA LEU A 89 0.72 4.41 4.60
C LEU A 89 2.14 4.97 4.50
N ASP A 90 3.15 4.24 4.97
CA ASP A 90 4.55 4.64 4.92
C ASP A 90 4.81 6.03 5.57
N ILE A 91 4.23 6.25 6.73
CA ILE A 91 4.44 7.44 7.56
C ILE A 91 5.43 7.07 8.66
N LYS A 92 6.55 7.75 8.75
CA LYS A 92 7.53 7.48 9.82
C LYS A 92 6.96 7.79 11.20
N SER A 93 7.29 6.95 12.20
CA SER A 93 7.07 7.28 13.61
C SER A 93 8.10 8.33 14.06
N ILE A 94 7.84 8.96 15.21
CA ILE A 94 8.79 9.92 15.78
C ILE A 94 10.09 9.21 16.19
N SER A 95 9.99 8.00 16.73
CA SER A 95 11.16 7.16 17.05
C SER A 95 11.98 6.82 15.81
N GLN A 96 11.34 6.43 14.69
CA GLN A 96 12.03 6.19 13.42
C GLN A 96 12.71 7.45 12.89
N LEU A 97 12.02 8.58 12.94
CA LEU A 97 12.56 9.86 12.49
C LEU A 97 13.76 10.31 13.35
N TYR A 98 13.68 10.09 14.66
CA TYR A 98 14.77 10.36 15.61
C TYR A 98 16.01 9.51 15.29
N GLU A 99 15.86 8.19 15.21
CA GLU A 99 16.99 7.30 14.92
C GLU A 99 17.61 7.61 13.55
N GLU A 100 16.80 7.82 12.50
CA GLU A 100 17.30 8.19 11.17
C GLU A 100 18.08 9.51 11.21
N SER A 101 17.54 10.51 11.88
CA SER A 101 18.17 11.84 11.95
C SER A 101 19.53 11.78 12.67
N HIS A 102 19.61 11.02 13.77
CA HIS A 102 20.86 10.83 14.50
C HIS A 102 21.88 10.00 13.71
N CYS A 103 21.47 8.89 13.07
CA CYS A 103 22.37 8.07 12.27
C CYS A 103 22.94 8.87 11.07
N VAL A 104 22.11 9.59 10.36
CA VAL A 104 22.56 10.43 9.23
C VAL A 104 23.43 11.59 9.68
N SER A 105 23.08 12.28 10.78
CA SER A 105 23.87 13.37 11.33
C SER A 105 25.25 12.87 11.81
N HIS A 106 25.29 11.78 12.56
CA HIS A 106 26.52 11.13 13.01
C HIS A 106 27.43 10.76 11.84
N THR A 107 26.87 10.11 10.82
CA THR A 107 27.60 9.74 9.60
C THR A 107 28.20 10.96 8.91
N ARG A 108 27.44 12.02 8.71
CA ARG A 108 27.93 13.26 8.10
C ARG A 108 29.03 13.89 8.91
N THR A 109 28.91 13.90 10.23
CA THR A 109 29.94 14.44 11.15
C THR A 109 31.22 13.62 11.04
N ARG A 110 31.15 12.29 10.99
CA ARG A 110 32.31 11.42 10.78
C ARG A 110 33.02 11.69 9.45
N LEU A 111 32.24 11.89 8.38
CA LEU A 111 32.75 12.14 7.03
C LEU A 111 33.36 13.53 6.83
N LEU A 112 33.20 14.46 7.80
CA LEU A 112 33.92 15.74 7.78
C LEU A 112 35.45 15.56 8.01
N GLY A 113 35.88 14.43 8.56
CA GLY A 113 37.29 14.11 8.75
C GLY A 113 38.01 14.93 9.83
N ASP A 114 37.30 15.75 10.61
CA ASP A 114 37.89 16.56 11.67
C ASP A 114 38.34 15.67 12.83
N ASN A 115 39.65 15.70 13.15
CA ASN A 115 40.25 14.83 14.17
C ASN A 115 39.72 15.11 15.58
N LEU A 116 39.45 16.35 15.95
CA LEU A 116 38.92 16.72 17.27
C LEU A 116 37.48 16.24 17.42
N VAL A 117 36.68 16.47 16.39
CA VAL A 117 35.28 16.01 16.38
C VAL A 117 35.20 14.49 16.41
N ASN A 118 36.03 13.80 15.62
CA ASN A 118 36.06 12.33 15.61
C ASN A 118 36.53 11.76 16.95
N HIS A 119 37.54 12.35 17.60
CA HIS A 119 37.98 11.97 18.95
C HIS A 119 36.85 12.17 19.99
N ALA A 120 36.13 13.29 19.93
CA ALA A 120 35.00 13.55 20.82
C ALA A 120 33.85 12.53 20.61
N LEU A 121 33.57 12.15 19.37
CA LEU A 121 32.61 11.10 19.05
C LEU A 121 33.04 9.73 19.57
N ASP A 122 34.34 9.37 19.45
CA ASP A 122 34.89 8.12 19.98
C ASP A 122 34.75 8.06 21.50
N CYS A 123 35.06 9.14 22.19
CA CYS A 123 34.87 9.23 23.66
C CYS A 123 33.39 9.04 24.03
N LYS A 124 32.48 9.63 23.27
CA LYS A 124 31.02 9.49 23.50
C LYS A 124 30.57 8.07 23.24
N VAL A 125 30.93 7.46 22.13
CA VAL A 125 30.57 6.07 21.75
C VAL A 125 31.11 5.11 22.80
N ASN A 126 32.39 5.23 23.21
CA ASN A 126 33.00 4.38 24.21
C ASN A 126 32.31 4.48 25.57
N ARG A 127 31.99 5.69 26.02
CA ARG A 127 31.25 5.91 27.26
C ARG A 127 29.86 5.27 27.23
N GLU A 128 29.11 5.45 26.15
CA GLU A 128 27.75 4.94 26.03
C GLU A 128 27.70 3.42 25.79
N SER A 129 28.71 2.84 25.15
CA SER A 129 28.81 1.40 24.93
C SER A 129 28.99 0.59 26.24
N GLN A 130 29.53 1.21 27.30
CA GLN A 130 29.69 0.58 28.63
C GLN A 130 28.34 0.40 29.34
N PHE A 131 27.30 1.11 28.94
CA PHE A 131 25.96 0.99 29.55
C PHE A 131 25.09 -0.01 28.78
N THR A 132 25.27 -1.30 29.07
CA THR A 132 24.62 -2.42 28.36
C THR A 132 23.10 -2.47 28.47
N ARG A 133 22.48 -1.76 29.43
CA ARG A 133 21.03 -1.81 29.70
C ARG A 133 20.17 -0.88 28.84
N LYS A 134 20.76 0.09 28.15
CA LYS A 134 20.01 1.03 27.29
C LYS A 134 20.61 1.03 25.89
N LYS A 135 19.75 0.81 24.90
CA LYS A 135 20.12 0.95 23.47
C LYS A 135 20.42 2.42 23.20
N SER A 136 21.72 2.78 23.12
CA SER A 136 22.14 4.14 22.79
C SER A 136 21.98 4.41 21.30
N VAL A 137 21.38 5.55 20.94
CA VAL A 137 21.29 5.98 19.54
C VAL A 137 22.67 6.31 18.96
N THR A 138 23.60 6.83 19.76
CA THR A 138 24.98 7.12 19.34
C THR A 138 25.73 5.83 18.97
N VAL A 139 25.64 4.79 19.81
CA VAL A 139 26.25 3.47 19.54
C VAL A 139 25.61 2.83 18.30
N THR A 140 24.30 2.98 18.15
CA THR A 140 23.59 2.49 16.95
C THR A 140 24.05 3.23 15.71
N ALA A 141 24.17 4.55 15.76
CA ALA A 141 24.64 5.38 14.66
C ALA A 141 26.06 5.05 14.23
N GLU A 142 26.96 4.79 15.19
CA GLU A 142 28.33 4.35 14.88
C GLU A 142 28.34 2.99 14.17
N LYS A 143 27.53 2.04 14.61
CA LYS A 143 27.42 0.73 13.95
C LYS A 143 26.91 0.86 12.50
N GLU A 144 25.89 1.64 12.27
CA GLU A 144 25.35 1.90 10.92
C GLU A 144 26.39 2.57 10.02
N TYR A 145 27.14 3.56 10.55
CA TYR A 145 28.23 4.22 9.84
C TYR A 145 29.33 3.21 9.46
N GLN A 146 29.80 2.40 10.40
CA GLN A 146 30.86 1.41 10.16
C GLN A 146 30.42 0.35 9.13
N GLN A 147 29.17 -0.09 9.18
CA GLN A 147 28.62 -1.00 8.17
C GLN A 147 28.56 -0.35 6.79
N ALA A 148 28.12 0.90 6.70
CA ALA A 148 28.05 1.63 5.44
C ALA A 148 29.43 1.86 4.83
N ILE A 149 30.45 2.20 5.64
CA ILE A 149 31.84 2.31 5.18
C ILE A 149 32.30 0.97 4.59
N ARG A 150 32.14 -0.13 5.34
CA ARG A 150 32.55 -1.47 4.86
C ARG A 150 31.86 -1.84 3.57
N PHE A 151 30.57 -1.55 3.44
CA PHE A 151 29.80 -1.86 2.21
C PHE A 151 30.28 -1.06 1.02
N ASN A 152 30.65 0.21 1.21
CA ASN A 152 31.02 1.11 0.12
C ASN A 152 32.54 1.14 -0.19
N THR A 153 33.40 0.73 0.78
CA THR A 153 34.87 0.76 0.60
C THR A 153 35.47 -0.62 0.38
N VAL A 154 34.88 -1.65 1.00
CA VAL A 154 35.26 -3.04 0.76
C VAL A 154 34.24 -3.63 -0.20
N GLY A 155 34.48 -3.54 -1.49
CA GLY A 155 33.67 -4.22 -2.48
C GLY A 155 33.67 -5.71 -2.12
N GLY A 156 32.53 -6.20 -1.58
CA GLY A 156 32.37 -7.63 -1.34
C GLY A 156 32.62 -8.36 -2.65
N ASP A 157 33.51 -9.34 -2.67
CA ASP A 157 33.82 -10.34 -3.73
C ASP A 157 33.74 -9.93 -5.20
N ARG A 158 33.51 -8.68 -5.52
CA ARG A 158 33.60 -8.14 -6.88
C ARG A 158 34.95 -7.45 -7.04
N PRO A 159 35.74 -7.84 -8.02
CA PRO A 159 36.95 -7.12 -8.37
C PRO A 159 36.53 -5.72 -8.84
N MET A 160 36.60 -4.75 -7.96
CA MET A 160 36.36 -3.34 -8.25
C MET A 160 37.60 -2.81 -8.94
N PHE A 161 37.66 -3.01 -10.25
CA PHE A 161 38.69 -2.40 -11.07
C PHE A 161 38.24 -0.98 -11.47
N GLY A 162 39.00 0.00 -11.06
CA GLY A 162 39.11 1.33 -11.67
C GLY A 162 38.21 2.44 -11.09
N ASP A 163 36.94 2.22 -10.90
CA ASP A 163 35.99 3.34 -10.76
C ASP A 163 35.86 3.97 -9.36
N LEU A 164 36.36 3.30 -8.29
CA LEU A 164 36.28 3.87 -6.93
C LEU A 164 37.31 4.97 -6.66
N TRP A 165 38.44 4.97 -7.36
CA TRP A 165 39.50 5.96 -7.18
C TRP A 165 39.21 7.31 -7.82
N GLU A 166 38.24 7.35 -8.77
CA GLU A 166 37.87 8.56 -9.51
C GLU A 166 36.54 9.16 -9.03
N ARG A 167 35.83 8.53 -8.08
CA ARG A 167 34.62 9.12 -7.51
C ARG A 167 35.00 10.36 -6.68
N GLU A 168 34.37 11.48 -7.00
CA GLU A 168 34.50 12.68 -6.17
C GLU A 168 34.10 12.36 -4.72
N GLU A 169 34.86 12.87 -3.75
CA GLU A 169 34.63 12.71 -2.31
C GLU A 169 33.18 13.02 -1.89
N ARG A 170 32.54 13.94 -2.60
CA ARG A 170 31.13 14.31 -2.41
C ARG A 170 30.16 13.19 -2.77
N GLU A 171 30.43 12.43 -3.84
CA GLU A 171 29.57 11.29 -4.24
C GLU A 171 29.67 10.17 -3.23
N LEU A 172 30.85 9.81 -2.78
CA LEU A 172 31.07 8.80 -1.74
C LEU A 172 30.36 9.18 -0.43
N THR A 173 30.49 10.45 0.00
CA THR A 173 29.80 10.97 1.19
C THR A 173 28.27 10.86 1.06
N ARG A 174 27.74 11.13 -0.11
CA ARG A 174 26.31 11.00 -0.41
C ARG A 174 25.88 9.54 -0.36
N ASP A 175 26.60 8.65 -1.01
CA ASP A 175 26.28 7.23 -1.10
C ASP A 175 26.28 6.56 0.30
N ILE A 176 27.27 6.88 1.13
CA ILE A 176 27.35 6.40 2.52
C ILE A 176 26.14 6.93 3.33
N SER A 177 25.81 8.20 3.21
CA SER A 177 24.68 8.80 3.92
C SER A 177 23.33 8.21 3.49
N GLU A 178 23.17 7.92 2.21
CA GLU A 178 21.96 7.26 1.66
C GLU A 178 21.87 5.81 2.12
N HIS A 179 23.00 5.09 2.16
CA HIS A 179 23.06 3.73 2.69
C HIS A 179 22.65 3.68 4.16
N VAL A 180 23.22 4.53 5.02
CA VAL A 180 22.85 4.63 6.44
C VAL A 180 21.37 4.94 6.62
N LYS A 181 20.85 5.86 5.83
CA LYS A 181 19.42 6.20 5.85
C LYS A 181 18.55 4.99 5.49
N LEU A 182 18.92 4.24 4.46
CA LEU A 182 18.18 3.06 4.01
C LEU A 182 18.25 1.94 5.04
N SER A 183 19.45 1.59 5.54
CA SER A 183 19.63 0.53 6.55
C SER A 183 18.88 0.85 7.85
N THR A 184 18.96 2.11 8.31
CA THR A 184 18.18 2.56 9.49
C THR A 184 16.69 2.44 9.26
N THR A 185 16.20 2.80 8.08
CA THR A 185 14.78 2.69 7.74
C THR A 185 14.34 1.22 7.76
N ILE A 186 15.09 0.31 7.13
CA ILE A 186 14.78 -1.13 7.11
C ILE A 186 14.77 -1.70 8.54
N ARG A 187 15.76 -1.38 9.34
CA ARG A 187 15.89 -1.87 10.72
C ARG A 187 14.73 -1.40 11.60
N THR A 188 14.37 -0.14 11.52
CA THR A 188 13.27 0.42 12.35
C THR A 188 11.90 -0.02 11.86
N GLU A 189 11.74 -0.32 10.57
CA GLU A 189 10.51 -0.90 10.01
C GLU A 189 10.30 -2.33 10.51
N GLN A 190 11.38 -3.09 10.72
CA GLN A 190 11.31 -4.47 11.20
C GLN A 190 10.54 -4.60 12.52
N GLU A 191 10.60 -3.61 13.40
CA GLU A 191 9.83 -3.60 14.65
C GLU A 191 8.31 -3.64 14.41
N PHE A 192 7.83 -2.99 13.33
CA PHE A 192 6.42 -3.03 12.94
C PHE A 192 6.07 -4.34 12.22
N VAL A 193 7.00 -4.89 11.44
CA VAL A 193 6.84 -6.23 10.84
C VAL A 193 6.74 -7.29 11.93
N ASP A 194 7.60 -7.25 12.92
CA ASP A 194 7.56 -8.16 14.08
C ASP A 194 6.22 -8.00 14.83
N LYS A 195 5.76 -6.77 14.99
CA LYS A 195 4.47 -6.49 15.61
C LYS A 195 3.30 -7.11 14.85
N ILE A 196 3.21 -6.96 13.52
CA ILE A 196 2.11 -7.56 12.75
C ILE A 196 2.14 -9.09 12.78
N ASN A 197 3.32 -9.70 12.95
CA ASN A 197 3.48 -11.14 13.06
C ASN A 197 2.85 -11.70 14.35
N THR A 198 2.72 -10.89 15.40
CA THR A 198 2.03 -11.28 16.64
C THR A 198 0.51 -11.09 16.60
N LEU A 199 -0.03 -10.40 15.60
CA LEU A 199 -1.45 -10.03 15.51
C LEU A 199 -2.26 -11.07 14.72
N VAL A 200 -3.20 -11.76 15.35
CA VAL A 200 -4.00 -12.80 14.70
C VAL A 200 -4.91 -12.24 13.60
N LYS A 201 -5.70 -11.19 13.89
CA LYS A 201 -6.71 -10.66 12.96
C LYS A 201 -6.26 -9.40 12.22
N GLN A 202 -5.70 -8.43 12.94
CA GLN A 202 -5.35 -7.13 12.36
C GLN A 202 -4.11 -7.18 11.47
N GLY A 203 -3.27 -8.22 11.64
CA GLY A 203 -2.05 -8.43 10.89
C GLY A 203 -2.21 -9.18 9.58
N ASP A 204 -3.34 -9.85 9.32
CA ASP A 204 -3.47 -10.82 8.22
C ASP A 204 -3.07 -10.27 6.85
N LEU A 205 -3.72 -9.17 6.44
CA LEU A 205 -3.39 -8.58 5.14
C LEU A 205 -2.02 -7.91 5.14
N LEU A 206 -1.64 -7.26 6.24
CA LEU A 206 -0.35 -6.58 6.34
C LEU A 206 0.81 -7.59 6.24
N ARG A 207 0.71 -8.76 6.93
CA ARG A 207 1.71 -9.84 6.78
C ARG A 207 1.80 -10.35 5.36
N LEU A 208 0.64 -10.59 4.72
CA LEU A 208 0.59 -11.06 3.35
C LEU A 208 1.22 -10.05 2.39
N ALA A 209 0.88 -8.77 2.55
CA ALA A 209 1.43 -7.70 1.73
C ALA A 209 2.95 -7.55 1.92
N GLU A 210 3.46 -7.66 3.16
CA GLU A 210 4.90 -7.61 3.45
C GLU A 210 5.63 -8.85 2.91
N SER A 211 5.12 -10.06 3.17
CA SER A 211 5.78 -11.31 2.74
C SER A 211 5.84 -11.45 1.21
N GLU A 212 4.83 -10.98 0.51
CA GLU A 212 4.72 -11.07 -0.95
C GLU A 212 5.10 -9.77 -1.66
N LYS A 213 5.57 -8.75 -0.92
CA LYS A 213 6.00 -7.44 -1.44
C LYS A 213 4.95 -6.78 -2.33
N TRP A 214 3.70 -6.81 -1.89
CA TRP A 214 2.59 -6.24 -2.64
C TRP A 214 2.68 -4.72 -2.73
N ASP A 215 2.33 -4.18 -3.89
CA ASP A 215 2.29 -2.74 -4.08
C ASP A 215 0.94 -2.17 -3.59
N ALA A 216 1.03 -1.29 -2.60
CA ALA A 216 -0.10 -0.49 -2.13
C ALA A 216 -0.25 0.76 -3.03
N ILE A 217 -0.64 0.57 -4.29
CA ILE A 217 -0.80 1.63 -5.30
C ILE A 217 -1.67 2.79 -4.78
N TRP A 218 -2.67 2.47 -3.95
CA TRP A 218 -3.58 3.44 -3.35
C TRP A 218 -2.89 4.48 -2.45
N LYS A 219 -1.66 4.26 -1.99
CA LYS A 219 -0.88 5.26 -1.22
C LYS A 219 -0.74 6.59 -1.96
N SER A 220 -0.60 6.51 -3.28
CA SER A 220 -0.36 7.68 -4.12
C SER A 220 -1.56 8.63 -4.20
N PHE A 221 -2.77 8.15 -3.88
CA PHE A 221 -4.01 8.94 -3.95
C PHE A 221 -4.89 8.82 -2.70
N VAL A 222 -4.38 8.23 -1.61
CA VAL A 222 -5.16 7.95 -0.39
C VAL A 222 -5.73 9.21 0.25
N TYR A 223 -5.01 10.33 0.16
CA TYR A 223 -5.44 11.61 0.75
C TYR A 223 -6.47 12.35 -0.11
N ASP A 224 -6.58 11.99 -1.39
CA ASP A 224 -7.52 12.58 -2.35
C ASP A 224 -8.80 11.74 -2.53
N MET A 225 -8.90 10.62 -1.82
CA MET A 225 -10.07 9.73 -1.87
C MET A 225 -11.35 10.48 -1.50
N LYS A 226 -12.48 10.03 -2.07
CA LYS A 226 -13.82 10.51 -1.67
C LYS A 226 -14.04 10.34 -0.17
N LYS A 227 -14.80 11.26 0.43
CA LYS A 227 -15.10 11.28 1.86
C LYS A 227 -15.54 9.89 2.36
N GLY A 228 -14.91 9.43 3.44
CA GLY A 228 -15.20 8.14 4.07
C GLY A 228 -14.46 6.94 3.47
N THR A 229 -13.96 7.03 2.24
CA THR A 229 -13.29 5.90 1.57
C THR A 229 -11.94 5.57 2.23
N MET A 230 -11.13 6.56 2.59
CA MET A 230 -9.88 6.33 3.32
C MET A 230 -10.14 5.61 4.65
N LYS A 231 -11.13 6.10 5.42
CA LYS A 231 -11.56 5.45 6.67
C LYS A 231 -11.96 4.00 6.44
N PHE A 232 -12.78 3.73 5.42
CA PHE A 232 -13.18 2.37 5.04
C PHE A 232 -11.96 1.52 4.70
N LEU A 233 -11.09 2.00 3.81
CA LEU A 233 -9.91 1.28 3.35
C LEU A 233 -9.01 0.87 4.52
N LEU A 234 -8.58 1.82 5.36
CA LEU A 234 -7.67 1.56 6.47
C LEU A 234 -8.27 0.59 7.51
N ASN A 235 -9.57 0.76 7.83
CA ASN A 235 -10.27 -0.16 8.72
C ASN A 235 -10.48 -1.55 8.08
N SER A 236 -10.63 -1.65 6.76
CA SER A 236 -10.73 -2.94 6.07
C SER A 236 -9.41 -3.70 6.06
N ILE A 237 -8.28 -2.99 5.88
CA ILE A 237 -6.93 -3.56 5.91
C ILE A 237 -6.62 -4.14 7.29
N THR A 238 -6.94 -3.42 8.35
CA THR A 238 -6.71 -3.83 9.74
C THR A 238 -7.85 -4.68 10.32
N ASN A 239 -8.83 -5.06 9.51
CA ASN A 239 -9.99 -5.84 9.92
C ASN A 239 -10.77 -5.23 11.10
N THR A 240 -10.85 -3.90 11.15
CA THR A 240 -11.54 -3.12 12.18
C THR A 240 -12.78 -2.37 11.66
N LEU A 241 -13.33 -2.80 10.52
CA LEU A 241 -14.63 -2.30 10.06
C LEU A 241 -15.74 -2.64 11.08
N PRO A 242 -16.75 -1.78 11.26
CA PRO A 242 -17.90 -2.06 12.15
C PRO A 242 -18.85 -3.07 11.50
N THR A 243 -18.35 -4.29 11.31
CA THR A 243 -19.14 -5.48 10.93
C THR A 243 -19.80 -6.10 12.17
N GLY A 244 -20.81 -6.94 11.99
CA GLY A 244 -21.48 -7.63 13.11
C GLY A 244 -20.49 -8.34 14.03
N ASN A 245 -19.52 -9.07 13.46
CA ASN A 245 -18.49 -9.74 14.22
C ASN A 245 -17.62 -8.79 15.07
N ASN A 246 -17.22 -7.65 14.53
CA ASN A 246 -16.40 -6.68 15.27
C ASN A 246 -17.25 -5.92 16.30
N LEU A 247 -18.49 -5.56 15.95
CA LEU A 247 -19.42 -4.90 16.87
C LEU A 247 -19.75 -5.78 18.08
N LEU A 248 -19.97 -7.09 17.87
CA LEU A 248 -20.16 -8.04 18.96
C LEU A 248 -18.93 -8.09 19.87
N GLN A 249 -17.71 -8.21 19.31
CA GLN A 249 -16.47 -8.20 20.09
C GLN A 249 -16.23 -6.91 20.87
N TRP A 250 -16.74 -5.78 20.39
CA TRP A 250 -16.67 -4.49 21.09
C TRP A 250 -17.81 -4.26 22.07
N GLY A 251 -18.68 -5.23 22.28
CA GLY A 251 -19.88 -5.09 23.14
C GLY A 251 -20.92 -4.11 22.62
N LYS A 252 -20.92 -3.84 21.28
CA LYS A 252 -21.83 -2.88 20.62
C LYS A 252 -22.95 -3.55 19.82
N ALA A 253 -23.01 -4.87 19.81
CA ALA A 253 -24.07 -5.65 19.20
C ALA A 253 -24.29 -6.93 20.01
N THR A 254 -25.48 -7.50 19.89
CA THR A 254 -25.88 -8.76 20.56
C THR A 254 -25.64 -9.98 19.68
N THR A 255 -25.43 -9.78 18.39
CA THR A 255 -25.20 -10.85 17.41
C THR A 255 -24.18 -10.43 16.36
N ASP A 256 -23.45 -11.40 15.80
CA ASP A 256 -22.51 -11.21 14.72
C ASP A 256 -23.09 -11.60 13.33
N HIS A 257 -24.39 -11.90 13.25
CA HIS A 257 -25.00 -12.35 12.01
C HIS A 257 -25.27 -11.25 11.01
N CYS A 258 -25.08 -11.57 9.74
CA CYS A 258 -25.47 -10.74 8.61
C CYS A 258 -27.00 -10.63 8.53
N LYS A 259 -27.50 -9.41 8.42
CA LYS A 259 -28.96 -9.16 8.33
C LYS A 259 -29.60 -9.70 7.05
N GLN A 260 -28.82 -10.03 6.02
CA GLN A 260 -29.35 -10.50 4.75
C GLN A 260 -29.38 -12.03 4.63
N CYS A 261 -28.26 -12.70 4.90
CA CYS A 261 -28.11 -14.15 4.70
C CYS A 261 -27.96 -14.93 6.00
N ASN A 262 -28.01 -14.27 7.15
CA ASN A 262 -27.82 -14.84 8.47
C ASN A 262 -26.44 -15.52 8.72
N GLY A 263 -25.50 -15.42 7.77
CA GLY A 263 -24.12 -15.87 7.96
C GLY A 263 -23.34 -14.91 8.89
N ARG A 264 -22.17 -15.33 9.38
CA ARG A 264 -21.34 -14.50 10.24
C ARG A 264 -20.82 -13.27 9.48
N GLU A 265 -21.18 -12.04 9.94
CA GLU A 265 -20.81 -10.79 9.28
C GLU A 265 -19.37 -10.37 9.60
N THR A 266 -18.40 -10.97 8.89
CA THR A 266 -16.99 -10.57 8.90
C THR A 266 -16.70 -9.60 7.76
N THR A 267 -15.51 -8.97 7.75
CA THR A 267 -15.06 -8.14 6.61
C THR A 267 -15.04 -8.94 5.30
N CYS A 268 -14.53 -10.17 5.35
CA CYS A 268 -14.49 -11.06 4.19
C CYS A 268 -15.90 -11.42 3.71
N HIS A 269 -16.82 -11.72 4.63
CA HIS A 269 -18.21 -12.00 4.30
C HIS A 269 -18.86 -10.83 3.56
N VAL A 270 -18.77 -9.63 4.10
CA VAL A 270 -19.39 -8.44 3.50
C VAL A 270 -18.80 -8.11 2.12
N LEU A 271 -17.50 -8.22 1.97
CA LEU A 271 -16.83 -7.76 0.75
C LEU A 271 -16.77 -8.81 -0.37
N ALA A 272 -16.95 -10.11 -0.06
CA ALA A 272 -16.75 -11.15 -1.08
C ALA A 272 -17.57 -12.45 -0.92
N ASN A 273 -18.21 -12.70 0.22
CA ASN A 273 -18.76 -14.03 0.53
C ASN A 273 -20.23 -14.04 1.01
N CYS A 274 -20.95 -12.94 0.93
CA CYS A 274 -22.37 -12.93 1.25
C CYS A 274 -23.17 -13.50 0.06
N SER A 275 -23.93 -14.58 0.27
CA SER A 275 -24.74 -15.20 -0.79
C SER A 275 -25.76 -14.24 -1.37
N VAL A 276 -26.50 -13.51 -0.53
CA VAL A 276 -27.47 -12.51 -0.99
C VAL A 276 -26.80 -11.39 -1.78
N SER A 277 -25.62 -10.92 -1.36
CA SER A 277 -24.87 -9.92 -2.15
C SER A 277 -24.38 -10.46 -3.49
N LEU A 278 -24.07 -11.76 -3.56
CA LEU A 278 -23.72 -12.45 -4.81
C LEU A 278 -24.93 -12.52 -5.75
N ASP A 279 -26.06 -13.03 -5.23
CA ASP A 279 -27.31 -13.20 -5.99
C ASP A 279 -27.87 -11.87 -6.51
N GLN A 280 -27.69 -10.78 -5.73
CA GLN A 280 -28.05 -9.42 -6.14
C GLN A 280 -27.05 -8.78 -7.09
N GLY A 281 -25.98 -9.45 -7.48
CA GLY A 281 -24.99 -8.91 -8.41
C GLY A 281 -24.08 -7.80 -7.88
N ARG A 282 -24.02 -7.57 -6.55
CA ARG A 282 -23.17 -6.51 -5.96
C ARG A 282 -21.69 -6.71 -6.27
N TYR A 283 -21.21 -7.95 -6.27
CA TYR A 283 -19.80 -8.27 -6.60
C TYR A 283 -19.55 -8.23 -8.10
N THR A 284 -20.54 -8.60 -8.92
CA THR A 284 -20.53 -8.44 -10.37
C THR A 284 -20.47 -6.95 -10.75
N TRP A 285 -21.23 -6.10 -10.06
CA TRP A 285 -21.17 -4.65 -10.26
C TRP A 285 -19.75 -4.08 -9.99
N ARG A 286 -19.08 -4.51 -8.91
CA ARG A 286 -17.69 -4.10 -8.65
C ARG A 286 -16.75 -4.54 -9.77
N HIS A 287 -16.85 -5.77 -10.21
CA HIS A 287 -16.10 -6.33 -11.32
C HIS A 287 -16.32 -5.50 -12.60
N ASN A 288 -17.57 -5.26 -12.93
CA ASN A 288 -17.96 -4.54 -14.14
C ASN A 288 -17.50 -3.08 -14.15
N ASN A 289 -17.40 -2.40 -12.98
CA ASN A 289 -16.80 -1.08 -12.89
C ASN A 289 -15.34 -1.07 -13.34
N VAL A 290 -14.56 -2.08 -12.96
CA VAL A 290 -13.17 -2.20 -13.37
C VAL A 290 -13.08 -2.52 -14.87
N ILE A 291 -13.86 -3.48 -15.36
CA ILE A 291 -13.91 -3.84 -16.80
C ILE A 291 -14.31 -2.64 -17.64
N LYS A 292 -15.36 -1.91 -17.24
CA LYS A 292 -15.82 -0.72 -17.97
C LYS A 292 -14.70 0.31 -18.13
N TYR A 293 -13.95 0.58 -17.07
CA TYR A 293 -12.81 1.48 -17.16
C TYR A 293 -11.73 0.96 -18.12
N ILE A 294 -11.36 -0.31 -18.01
CA ILE A 294 -10.38 -0.92 -18.91
C ILE A 294 -10.81 -0.75 -20.38
N LEU A 295 -12.06 -1.06 -20.71
CA LEU A 295 -12.61 -0.90 -22.05
C LEU A 295 -12.51 0.53 -22.57
N THR A 296 -12.70 1.55 -21.73
CA THR A 296 -12.51 2.96 -22.14
C THR A 296 -11.06 3.30 -22.45
N CYS A 297 -10.12 2.58 -21.86
CA CYS A 297 -8.67 2.76 -22.09
C CYS A 297 -8.17 2.07 -23.36
N LEU A 298 -8.81 0.97 -23.78
CA LEU A 298 -8.35 0.19 -24.94
C LEU A 298 -8.50 0.96 -26.25
N ASP A 299 -7.57 0.75 -27.18
CA ASP A 299 -7.54 1.39 -28.50
C ASP A 299 -8.43 0.64 -29.50
N THR A 300 -9.71 0.97 -29.50
CA THR A 300 -10.70 0.37 -30.41
C THR A 300 -10.55 0.81 -31.88
N ALA A 301 -9.74 1.83 -32.16
CA ALA A 301 -9.40 2.20 -33.53
C ALA A 301 -8.38 1.25 -34.14
N LYS A 302 -7.51 0.66 -33.30
CA LYS A 302 -6.44 -0.24 -33.74
C LYS A 302 -6.81 -1.71 -33.58
N TYR A 303 -7.60 -2.05 -32.55
CA TYR A 303 -7.92 -3.43 -32.19
C TYR A 303 -9.43 -3.67 -32.18
N ARG A 304 -9.85 -4.88 -32.57
CA ARG A 304 -11.22 -5.33 -32.35
C ARG A 304 -11.35 -5.80 -30.90
N VAL A 305 -12.07 -5.01 -30.09
CA VAL A 305 -12.25 -5.25 -28.65
C VAL A 305 -13.69 -5.72 -28.41
N LEU A 306 -13.84 -6.85 -27.68
CA LEU A 306 -15.13 -7.42 -27.30
C LEU A 306 -15.17 -7.68 -25.79
N SER A 307 -16.36 -7.57 -25.23
CA SER A 307 -16.64 -7.83 -23.80
C SER A 307 -18.11 -8.22 -23.61
N ASP A 308 -18.47 -8.83 -22.48
CA ASP A 308 -19.86 -9.13 -22.11
C ASP A 308 -20.64 -7.88 -21.65
N LEU A 309 -20.01 -6.70 -21.66
CA LEU A 309 -20.67 -5.44 -21.36
C LEU A 309 -21.36 -4.86 -22.61
N GLU A 310 -22.50 -4.20 -22.39
CA GLU A 310 -23.28 -3.54 -23.42
C GLU A 310 -22.40 -2.63 -24.29
N GLY A 311 -22.61 -2.71 -25.61
CA GLY A 311 -21.82 -1.96 -26.61
C GLY A 311 -20.50 -2.60 -27.03
N TYR A 312 -20.10 -3.74 -26.42
CA TYR A 312 -18.87 -4.45 -26.74
C TYR A 312 -19.07 -5.91 -27.10
N THR A 313 -20.30 -6.40 -27.18
CA THR A 313 -20.61 -7.78 -27.56
C THR A 313 -20.38 -8.06 -29.04
N ALA A 314 -19.99 -9.29 -29.38
CA ALA A 314 -19.91 -9.75 -30.76
C ALA A 314 -21.31 -9.80 -31.44
N PRO A 315 -21.38 -9.72 -32.77
CA PRO A 315 -22.61 -10.04 -33.49
C PRO A 315 -23.07 -11.47 -33.14
N GLY A 316 -24.32 -11.63 -32.75
CA GLY A 316 -24.86 -12.92 -32.25
C GLY A 316 -24.69 -13.13 -30.74
N GLY A 317 -24.10 -12.16 -30.03
CA GLY A 317 -23.85 -12.21 -28.56
C GLY A 317 -22.55 -12.92 -28.20
N GLY A 318 -22.06 -12.64 -26.98
CA GLY A 318 -20.82 -13.24 -26.47
C GLY A 318 -19.59 -12.36 -26.68
N THR A 319 -18.44 -12.87 -26.22
CA THR A 319 -17.16 -12.15 -26.21
C THR A 319 -16.14 -12.77 -27.17
N ILE A 320 -16.49 -13.85 -27.85
CA ILE A 320 -15.68 -14.54 -28.81
C ILE A 320 -16.45 -14.58 -30.13
N PRO A 321 -15.90 -14.04 -31.23
CA PRO A 321 -16.55 -14.10 -32.52
C PRO A 321 -16.71 -15.55 -33.01
N ILE A 322 -17.84 -15.85 -33.67
CA ILE A 322 -18.14 -17.20 -34.20
C ILE A 322 -17.11 -17.62 -35.26
N ASP A 323 -16.57 -16.67 -35.99
CA ASP A 323 -15.49 -16.87 -36.97
C ASP A 323 -14.14 -17.23 -36.34
N VAL A 324 -13.97 -16.99 -35.04
CA VAL A 324 -12.76 -17.40 -34.28
C VAL A 324 -12.95 -18.77 -33.65
N CYS A 325 -14.04 -18.96 -32.92
CA CYS A 325 -14.38 -20.26 -32.30
C CYS A 325 -15.84 -20.30 -31.82
N ILE A 326 -16.47 -21.46 -31.97
CA ILE A 326 -17.82 -21.70 -31.43
C ILE A 326 -17.73 -22.16 -29.98
N THR A 327 -18.13 -21.34 -29.04
CA THR A 327 -18.04 -21.63 -27.61
C THR A 327 -19.12 -20.93 -26.81
N THR A 328 -19.47 -21.48 -25.66
CA THR A 328 -20.34 -20.85 -24.65
C THR A 328 -19.54 -20.06 -23.61
N LEU A 329 -18.21 -20.11 -23.68
CA LEU A 329 -17.34 -19.38 -22.76
C LEU A 329 -17.42 -17.86 -23.06
N LYS A 330 -17.45 -17.07 -21.98
CA LYS A 330 -17.53 -15.62 -22.07
C LYS A 330 -16.41 -15.02 -21.21
N PRO A 331 -15.18 -14.89 -21.77
CA PRO A 331 -14.13 -14.15 -21.10
C PRO A 331 -14.52 -12.67 -20.97
N ASP A 332 -13.98 -11.99 -19.96
CA ASP A 332 -14.35 -10.63 -19.62
C ASP A 332 -13.99 -9.63 -20.75
N ILE A 333 -12.81 -9.79 -21.36
CA ILE A 333 -12.33 -8.96 -22.46
C ILE A 333 -11.59 -9.85 -23.48
N THR A 334 -11.87 -9.66 -24.76
CA THR A 334 -11.05 -10.21 -25.84
C THR A 334 -10.56 -9.09 -26.75
N VAL A 335 -9.31 -9.18 -27.18
CA VAL A 335 -8.66 -8.21 -28.06
C VAL A 335 -8.05 -8.95 -29.25
N LEU A 336 -8.63 -8.72 -30.43
CA LEU A 336 -8.10 -9.26 -31.69
C LEU A 336 -7.18 -8.21 -32.34
N ASP A 337 -5.92 -8.56 -32.47
CA ASP A 337 -4.93 -7.81 -33.24
C ASP A 337 -4.78 -8.46 -34.62
N VAL A 338 -5.52 -7.95 -35.58
CA VAL A 338 -5.55 -8.47 -36.95
C VAL A 338 -4.17 -8.34 -37.62
N LYS A 339 -3.44 -7.26 -37.31
CA LYS A 339 -2.12 -7.01 -37.91
C LYS A 339 -1.09 -8.05 -37.51
N ASN A 340 -1.10 -8.45 -36.24
CA ASN A 340 -0.15 -9.41 -35.70
C ASN A 340 -0.72 -10.84 -35.63
N ASN A 341 -1.94 -11.03 -36.10
CA ASN A 341 -2.67 -12.31 -36.05
C ASN A 341 -2.74 -12.92 -34.64
N THR A 342 -2.98 -12.09 -33.60
CA THR A 342 -3.09 -12.57 -32.22
C THR A 342 -4.50 -12.37 -31.67
N PHE A 343 -4.98 -13.36 -30.89
CA PHE A 343 -6.24 -13.29 -30.16
C PHE A 343 -5.96 -13.34 -28.65
N ASN A 344 -6.14 -12.19 -28.01
CA ASN A 344 -5.73 -11.99 -26.63
C ASN A 344 -6.95 -12.03 -25.71
N ILE A 345 -6.96 -12.93 -24.74
CA ILE A 345 -8.02 -13.13 -23.77
C ILE A 345 -7.58 -12.56 -22.42
N PHE A 346 -8.39 -11.69 -21.85
CA PHE A 346 -8.15 -11.10 -20.53
C PHE A 346 -9.32 -11.42 -19.61
N GLU A 347 -9.00 -11.98 -18.44
CA GLU A 347 -9.96 -12.40 -17.45
C GLU A 347 -9.65 -11.76 -16.10
N LEU A 348 -10.59 -10.99 -15.57
CA LEU A 348 -10.45 -10.28 -14.29
C LEU A 348 -11.10 -11.06 -13.15
N THR A 349 -10.51 -11.02 -11.97
CA THR A 349 -11.24 -11.29 -10.72
C THR A 349 -10.95 -10.23 -9.66
N CYS A 350 -11.95 -9.97 -8.80
CA CYS A 350 -11.83 -9.05 -7.68
C CYS A 350 -12.02 -9.81 -6.34
N PRO A 351 -11.05 -10.66 -5.95
CA PRO A 351 -11.17 -11.49 -4.76
C PRO A 351 -10.73 -10.75 -3.49
N MET A 352 -11.03 -11.34 -2.32
CA MET A 352 -10.24 -11.04 -1.13
C MET A 352 -8.77 -11.40 -1.38
N GLU A 353 -7.86 -10.56 -0.93
CA GLU A 353 -6.44 -10.64 -1.24
C GLU A 353 -5.80 -12.01 -0.96
N PRO A 354 -6.09 -12.72 0.16
CA PRO A 354 -5.57 -14.06 0.39
C PRO A 354 -5.98 -15.10 -0.66
N ASN A 355 -7.02 -14.80 -1.44
CA ASN A 355 -7.53 -15.72 -2.47
C ASN A 355 -7.02 -15.39 -3.88
N ILE A 356 -6.18 -14.38 -4.05
CA ILE A 356 -5.70 -13.95 -5.38
C ILE A 356 -5.07 -15.13 -6.14
N LYS A 357 -4.06 -15.78 -5.57
CA LYS A 357 -3.37 -16.92 -6.23
C LYS A 357 -4.33 -18.06 -6.59
N LYS A 358 -5.22 -18.44 -5.64
CA LYS A 358 -6.20 -19.49 -5.87
C LYS A 358 -7.17 -19.15 -7.02
N ARG A 359 -7.63 -17.91 -7.08
CA ARG A 359 -8.55 -17.47 -8.15
C ARG A 359 -7.86 -17.42 -9.51
N ASN A 360 -6.60 -17.00 -9.55
CA ASN A 360 -5.81 -17.03 -10.78
C ASN A 360 -5.74 -18.44 -11.35
N VAL A 361 -5.32 -19.44 -10.56
CA VAL A 361 -5.26 -20.84 -10.98
C VAL A 361 -6.62 -21.30 -11.52
N GLN A 362 -7.70 -21.09 -10.76
CA GLN A 362 -9.05 -21.49 -11.19
C GLN A 362 -9.48 -20.89 -12.52
N LYS A 363 -9.13 -19.62 -12.80
CA LYS A 363 -9.47 -18.96 -14.05
C LYS A 363 -8.57 -19.43 -15.20
N THR A 364 -7.29 -19.59 -14.94
CA THR A 364 -6.34 -20.13 -15.90
C THR A 364 -6.77 -21.53 -16.34
N ASP A 365 -7.07 -22.43 -15.40
CA ASP A 365 -7.53 -23.78 -15.70
C ASP A 365 -8.82 -23.79 -16.52
N LYS A 366 -9.79 -22.91 -16.16
CA LYS A 366 -11.06 -22.81 -16.89
C LYS A 366 -10.89 -22.49 -18.39
N TYR A 367 -9.91 -21.63 -18.73
CA TYR A 367 -9.75 -21.15 -20.09
C TYR A 367 -8.59 -21.79 -20.85
N SER A 368 -7.66 -22.49 -20.19
CA SER A 368 -6.48 -23.08 -20.84
C SER A 368 -6.82 -24.12 -21.92
N HIS A 369 -7.80 -24.97 -21.68
CA HIS A 369 -8.24 -25.97 -22.67
C HIS A 369 -8.84 -25.32 -23.91
N PHE A 370 -9.57 -24.22 -23.74
CA PHE A 370 -10.21 -23.51 -24.82
C PHE A 370 -9.20 -22.87 -25.82
N LEU A 371 -7.99 -22.52 -25.38
CA LEU A 371 -6.98 -21.96 -26.27
C LEU A 371 -6.61 -22.89 -27.43
N GLN A 372 -6.72 -24.19 -27.22
CA GLN A 372 -6.40 -25.21 -28.24
C GLN A 372 -7.44 -25.24 -29.36
N ASP A 373 -8.65 -24.79 -29.10
CA ASP A 373 -9.74 -24.75 -30.08
C ASP A 373 -9.62 -23.54 -31.04
N ILE A 374 -8.76 -22.56 -30.71
CA ILE A 374 -8.51 -21.37 -31.54
C ILE A 374 -7.36 -21.67 -32.49
N THR A 375 -7.70 -21.96 -33.74
CA THR A 375 -6.69 -22.35 -34.78
C THR A 375 -6.38 -21.25 -35.79
N CYS A 376 -7.28 -20.25 -35.94
CA CYS A 376 -7.14 -19.19 -36.93
C CYS A 376 -6.24 -18.02 -36.49
N HIS A 377 -5.93 -17.91 -35.20
CA HIS A 377 -5.08 -16.89 -34.60
C HIS A 377 -4.14 -17.49 -33.55
N THR A 378 -3.07 -16.78 -33.21
CA THR A 378 -2.24 -17.13 -32.04
C THR A 378 -2.93 -16.68 -30.76
N PRO A 379 -3.52 -17.61 -29.96
CA PRO A 379 -4.26 -17.23 -28.77
C PRO A 379 -3.31 -16.97 -27.58
N THR A 380 -3.67 -15.99 -26.75
CA THR A 380 -3.02 -15.74 -25.46
C THR A 380 -4.06 -15.59 -24.36
N LEU A 381 -3.73 -16.02 -23.15
CA LEU A 381 -4.58 -15.86 -21.98
C LEU A 381 -3.84 -15.10 -20.88
N THR A 382 -4.46 -14.07 -20.36
CA THR A 382 -3.96 -13.31 -19.23
C THR A 382 -5.06 -13.17 -18.18
N CYS A 383 -5.00 -14.02 -17.16
CA CYS A 383 -5.84 -13.89 -15.96
C CYS A 383 -5.16 -12.92 -14.99
N PHE A 384 -5.88 -11.90 -14.51
CA PHE A 384 -5.35 -10.92 -13.57
C PHE A 384 -6.36 -10.58 -12.47
N GLU A 385 -5.83 -10.21 -11.32
CA GLU A 385 -6.62 -9.95 -10.12
C GLU A 385 -6.33 -8.56 -9.55
N VAL A 386 -7.40 -7.98 -9.01
CA VAL A 386 -7.34 -6.77 -8.19
C VAL A 386 -8.04 -7.06 -6.88
N GLY A 387 -7.33 -6.97 -5.76
CA GLY A 387 -7.92 -7.19 -4.45
C GLY A 387 -9.07 -6.24 -4.16
N VAL A 388 -10.06 -6.69 -3.37
CA VAL A 388 -11.22 -5.86 -2.98
C VAL A 388 -10.82 -4.59 -2.21
N ARG A 389 -9.60 -4.55 -1.65
CA ARG A 389 -8.98 -3.41 -0.96
C ARG A 389 -7.93 -2.70 -1.84
N GLY A 390 -7.94 -2.98 -3.15
CA GLY A 390 -7.11 -2.30 -4.14
C GLY A 390 -5.65 -2.71 -4.18
N TYR A 391 -5.24 -3.79 -3.51
CA TYR A 391 -3.90 -4.33 -3.64
C TYR A 391 -3.71 -5.07 -4.96
N ILE A 392 -2.52 -4.94 -5.54
CA ILE A 392 -2.09 -5.60 -6.77
C ILE A 392 -0.80 -6.36 -6.47
N SER A 393 -0.79 -7.68 -6.72
CA SER A 393 0.43 -8.48 -6.52
C SER A 393 1.52 -8.14 -7.55
N PRO A 394 2.80 -8.47 -7.29
CA PRO A 394 3.88 -8.28 -8.26
C PRO A 394 3.61 -8.97 -9.61
N GLU A 395 3.03 -10.18 -9.60
CA GLU A 395 2.67 -10.91 -10.82
C GLU A 395 1.57 -10.16 -11.60
N ASN A 396 0.57 -9.63 -10.91
CA ASN A 396 -0.48 -8.83 -11.54
C ASN A 396 0.02 -7.50 -12.08
N ASN A 397 1.09 -6.93 -11.53
CA ASN A 397 1.75 -5.78 -12.13
C ASN A 397 2.27 -6.05 -13.54
N SER A 398 2.84 -7.25 -13.78
CA SER A 398 3.29 -7.68 -15.09
C SER A 398 2.11 -7.91 -16.04
N ARG A 399 1.07 -8.61 -15.59
CA ARG A 399 -0.14 -8.89 -16.37
C ARG A 399 -0.88 -7.62 -16.79
N LEU A 400 -1.00 -6.65 -15.89
CA LEU A 400 -1.56 -5.33 -16.20
C LEU A 400 -0.69 -4.55 -17.20
N LYS A 401 0.63 -4.74 -17.18
CA LYS A 401 1.52 -4.16 -18.20
C LYS A 401 1.26 -4.78 -19.57
N THR A 402 1.02 -6.10 -19.64
CA THR A 402 0.62 -6.76 -20.90
C THR A 402 -0.71 -6.22 -21.43
N LEU A 403 -1.73 -6.12 -20.58
CA LEU A 403 -3.01 -5.53 -21.00
C LEU A 403 -2.87 -4.07 -21.46
N HIS A 404 -2.02 -3.30 -20.78
CA HIS A 404 -1.81 -1.87 -21.10
C HIS A 404 -1.19 -1.66 -22.51
N GLN A 405 -0.52 -2.64 -23.10
CA GLN A 405 0.01 -2.55 -24.46
C GLN A 405 -1.08 -2.35 -25.52
N PHE A 406 -2.31 -2.72 -25.21
CA PHE A 406 -3.50 -2.54 -26.07
C PHE A 406 -4.26 -1.23 -25.77
N CYS A 407 -3.79 -0.43 -24.81
CA CYS A 407 -4.42 0.85 -24.49
C CYS A 407 -4.02 1.95 -25.49
N LYS A 408 -4.82 3.01 -25.52
CA LYS A 408 -4.54 4.24 -26.25
C LYS A 408 -3.20 4.83 -25.80
N PRO A 409 -2.41 5.46 -26.68
CA PRO A 409 -1.06 5.96 -26.35
C PRO A 409 -0.99 7.02 -25.25
N ASP A 410 -2.06 7.77 -25.04
CA ASP A 410 -2.18 8.81 -24.01
C ASP A 410 -2.43 8.25 -22.60
N ILE A 411 -2.78 6.98 -22.47
CA ILE A 411 -3.03 6.34 -21.18
C ILE A 411 -1.70 5.94 -20.53
N LYS A 412 -1.31 6.64 -19.46
CA LYS A 412 -0.12 6.29 -18.69
C LYS A 412 -0.34 5.03 -17.82
N LEU A 413 0.56 4.05 -17.88
CA LEU A 413 0.47 2.79 -17.10
C LEU A 413 0.23 3.03 -15.60
N LYS A 414 0.89 4.04 -15.01
CA LYS A 414 0.70 4.41 -13.60
C LYS A 414 -0.74 4.80 -13.31
N ILE A 415 -1.33 5.68 -14.13
CA ILE A 415 -2.71 6.13 -13.97
C ILE A 415 -3.69 4.99 -14.21
N PHE A 416 -3.44 4.16 -15.21
CA PHE A 416 -4.22 2.95 -15.49
C PHE A 416 -4.34 2.05 -14.25
N LYS A 417 -3.22 1.71 -13.61
CA LYS A 417 -3.20 0.89 -12.39
C LYS A 417 -3.87 1.60 -11.20
N GLN A 418 -3.63 2.89 -11.03
CA GLN A 418 -4.24 3.68 -9.95
C GLN A 418 -5.76 3.68 -10.05
N ASN A 419 -6.31 3.85 -11.24
CA ASN A 419 -7.76 3.84 -11.45
C ASN A 419 -8.37 2.46 -11.22
N ILE A 420 -7.71 1.38 -11.67
CA ILE A 420 -8.14 0.00 -11.41
C ILE A 420 -8.21 -0.26 -9.90
N SER A 421 -7.16 0.09 -9.16
CA SER A 421 -7.11 -0.02 -7.70
C SER A 421 -8.22 0.81 -7.04
N ALA A 422 -8.36 2.07 -7.43
CA ALA A 422 -9.35 2.99 -6.87
C ALA A 422 -10.79 2.54 -7.12
N LEU A 423 -11.11 2.06 -8.32
CA LEU A 423 -12.46 1.55 -8.64
C LEU A 423 -12.81 0.32 -7.83
N SER A 424 -11.86 -0.60 -7.61
CA SER A 424 -12.06 -1.74 -6.70
C SER A 424 -12.37 -1.28 -5.27
N ILE A 425 -11.62 -0.29 -4.74
CA ILE A 425 -11.82 0.26 -3.39
C ILE A 425 -13.18 0.97 -3.29
N TYR A 426 -13.52 1.86 -4.24
CA TYR A 426 -14.78 2.62 -4.20
C TYR A 426 -15.99 1.72 -4.33
N SER A 427 -15.92 0.71 -5.21
CA SER A 427 -16.99 -0.27 -5.34
C SER A 427 -17.15 -1.09 -4.07
N SER A 428 -16.05 -1.51 -3.44
CA SER A 428 -16.10 -2.22 -2.16
C SER A 428 -16.64 -1.35 -1.03
N TYR A 429 -16.33 -0.05 -1.02
CA TYR A 429 -16.91 0.93 -0.09
C TYR A 429 -18.42 1.06 -0.27
N ALA A 430 -18.89 1.19 -1.52
CA ALA A 430 -20.32 1.24 -1.82
C ALA A 430 -21.06 -0.02 -1.35
N ILE A 431 -20.49 -1.20 -1.62
CA ILE A 431 -21.04 -2.48 -1.14
C ILE A 431 -21.10 -2.51 0.39
N PHE A 432 -20.04 -2.05 1.08
CA PHE A 432 -20.01 -2.00 2.53
C PHE A 432 -21.05 -1.03 3.11
N CYS A 433 -21.24 0.14 2.51
CA CYS A 433 -22.25 1.12 2.94
C CYS A 433 -23.66 0.56 2.81
N ASN A 434 -23.94 -0.14 1.72
CA ASN A 434 -25.26 -0.71 1.42
C ASN A 434 -25.47 -2.15 1.93
N ARG A 435 -24.55 -2.69 2.77
CA ARG A 435 -24.59 -4.10 3.24
C ARG A 435 -25.83 -4.46 4.06
N LYS A 436 -26.54 -3.50 4.59
CA LYS A 436 -27.75 -3.71 5.40
C LYS A 436 -29.04 -3.48 4.63
N GLU A 437 -28.94 -2.89 3.44
CA GLU A 437 -30.09 -2.61 2.59
C GLU A 437 -30.61 -3.91 1.98
N PRO A 438 -31.91 -4.22 2.11
CA PRO A 438 -32.47 -5.50 1.67
C PRO A 438 -32.44 -5.64 0.14
N LEU A 439 -32.52 -4.53 -0.58
CA LEU A 439 -32.44 -4.50 -2.03
C LEU A 439 -31.18 -3.73 -2.47
N TRP A 440 -30.55 -4.23 -3.51
CA TRP A 440 -29.46 -3.55 -4.20
C TRP A 440 -30.02 -2.68 -5.32
N VAL A 441 -29.85 -1.38 -5.21
CA VAL A 441 -30.06 -0.46 -6.31
C VAL A 441 -28.70 -0.22 -6.95
N ASP A 442 -28.55 -0.65 -8.20
CA ASP A 442 -27.30 -0.45 -8.94
C ASP A 442 -27.03 1.06 -9.08
N PRO A 443 -25.92 1.58 -8.53
CA PRO A 443 -25.59 3.00 -8.59
C PRO A 443 -25.01 3.42 -9.96
N GLY A 444 -25.05 2.55 -10.96
CA GLY A 444 -24.40 2.78 -12.26
C GLY A 444 -22.86 2.63 -12.19
N TYR A 445 -22.21 2.95 -13.29
CA TYR A 445 -20.75 2.88 -13.36
C TYR A 445 -20.09 4.06 -12.67
N LEU A 446 -19.02 3.77 -11.96
CA LEU A 446 -18.19 4.78 -11.32
C LEU A 446 -17.26 5.43 -12.37
N SER A 447 -17.19 6.75 -12.35
CA SER A 447 -16.18 7.46 -13.13
C SER A 447 -14.78 7.19 -12.56
N PRO A 448 -13.76 7.07 -13.42
CA PRO A 448 -12.39 6.93 -12.98
C PRO A 448 -11.99 8.13 -12.11
N PRO A 449 -11.46 7.91 -10.90
CA PRO A 449 -11.23 9.00 -9.95
C PRO A 449 -9.97 9.82 -10.23
N ILE A 450 -9.05 9.30 -11.06
CA ILE A 450 -7.77 9.93 -11.37
C ILE A 450 -7.75 10.27 -12.86
N MET A 451 -7.70 11.56 -13.16
CA MET A 451 -7.62 12.04 -14.53
C MET A 451 -6.20 11.82 -15.10
N ASN A 452 -6.10 11.56 -16.40
CA ASN A 452 -4.83 11.67 -17.10
C ASN A 452 -4.41 13.16 -17.11
N GLN A 453 -3.36 13.48 -16.39
CA GLN A 453 -2.70 14.79 -16.42
C GLN A 453 -1.41 14.71 -17.24
#